data_25b66ad19ed998ed189a652dc7daa266
#
_entry.id   25b66ad19ed998ed189a652dc7daa266
#
_cell.length_a   1.000
_cell.length_b   1.000
_cell.length_c   1.000
_cell.angle_alpha   90.00
_cell.angle_beta   90.00
_cell.angle_gamma   90.00
#
_symmetry.space_group_name_H-M   'P 1'
#
loop_
_entity.id
_entity.type
_entity.pdbx_description
1 polymer ?
#
loop_
_entity_poly.entity_id
_entity_poly.type
_entity_poly.pdbx_seq_one_letter_code
_entity_poly.pdbx_strand_id
1 'polypeptide(L)'
;MQPNDRNGDAVDGPLASETHVRVLDVLDRRPIGREIHALSEPSLYLVRARLNSDFSCEAGDHLDMESGNVGPLSQLRFRDLSGDANSVLQHAMQESIRLNPDPHLGFFNRANNISLKVHAFQLLPGVGSSTARSWVKIRGQNGWVDLAEVSEKLGVEVVDLLAERYVGELADPAEVPCLLDLLVRVSA
;
A
#
# COMPACT_ATOMS: atom_id res chain seq x y z
N MET A 1 3.93 -38.89 -30.37
CA MET A 1 3.44 -38.74 -28.99
C MET A 1 4.38 -37.74 -28.32
N GLN A 2 4.05 -36.42 -28.34
CA GLN A 2 4.88 -35.38 -27.76
C GLN A 2 4.39 -35.11 -26.35
N PRO A 3 5.27 -34.93 -25.36
CA PRO A 3 4.87 -34.52 -24.02
C PRO A 3 4.42 -33.06 -24.04
N ASN A 4 3.27 -32.82 -23.50
CA ASN A 4 2.64 -31.52 -23.35
C ASN A 4 3.30 -30.81 -22.16
N ASP A 5 4.35 -30.05 -22.42
CA ASP A 5 4.93 -29.13 -21.44
C ASP A 5 3.94 -28.00 -21.19
N ARG A 6 3.09 -28.17 -20.18
CA ARG A 6 2.42 -27.05 -19.53
C ARG A 6 3.42 -26.40 -18.59
N ASN A 7 4.32 -25.60 -19.16
CA ASN A 7 5.07 -24.62 -18.40
C ASN A 7 4.07 -23.64 -17.80
N GLY A 8 4.15 -23.53 -16.47
CA GLY A 8 3.35 -22.57 -15.74
C GLY A 8 3.58 -21.16 -16.28
N ASP A 9 2.50 -20.50 -16.64
CA ASP A 9 2.50 -19.10 -16.99
C ASP A 9 3.10 -18.31 -15.82
N ALA A 10 4.33 -17.83 -16.01
CA ALA A 10 4.88 -16.79 -15.17
C ALA A 10 3.89 -15.60 -15.27
N VAL A 11 3.33 -15.21 -14.14
CA VAL A 11 2.41 -14.08 -14.06
C VAL A 11 3.25 -12.81 -14.28
N ASP A 12 3.46 -12.47 -15.55
CA ASP A 12 4.04 -11.20 -15.95
C ASP A 12 2.98 -10.13 -15.73
N GLY A 13 3.11 -9.37 -14.65
CA GLY A 13 2.14 -8.34 -14.32
C GLY A 13 2.49 -7.58 -13.05
N PRO A 14 1.79 -6.50 -12.74
CA PRO A 14 2.09 -5.63 -11.59
C PRO A 14 2.01 -6.35 -10.23
N LEU A 15 1.43 -7.54 -10.18
CA LEU A 15 1.31 -8.34 -8.96
C LEU A 15 2.37 -9.47 -8.87
N ALA A 16 3.27 -9.59 -9.85
CA ALA A 16 4.25 -10.68 -9.89
C ALA A 16 5.29 -10.60 -8.76
N SER A 17 5.54 -9.41 -8.22
CA SER A 17 6.50 -9.16 -7.14
C SER A 17 5.89 -9.19 -5.73
N GLU A 18 4.58 -9.41 -5.62
CA GLU A 18 3.91 -9.43 -4.32
C GLU A 18 4.26 -10.70 -3.55
N THR A 19 4.70 -10.53 -2.31
CA THR A 19 5.14 -11.63 -1.45
C THR A 19 4.15 -11.95 -0.34
N HIS A 20 3.40 -10.95 0.10
CA HIS A 20 2.44 -11.06 1.19
C HIS A 20 1.13 -10.35 0.84
N VAL A 21 0.09 -10.68 1.58
CA VAL A 21 -1.17 -9.94 1.57
C VAL A 21 -1.65 -9.71 2.99
N ARG A 22 -2.14 -8.50 3.25
CA ARG A 22 -2.81 -8.15 4.50
C ARG A 22 -4.31 -8.22 4.29
N VAL A 23 -4.96 -9.12 4.99
CA VAL A 23 -6.40 -9.39 4.84
C VAL A 23 -7.21 -8.19 5.34
N LEU A 24 -8.11 -7.71 4.50
CA LEU A 24 -9.08 -6.66 4.84
C LEU A 24 -10.45 -7.23 5.19
N ASP A 25 -10.86 -8.30 4.50
CA ASP A 25 -12.13 -8.97 4.73
C ASP A 25 -12.11 -10.39 4.15
N VAL A 26 -12.93 -11.28 4.73
CA VAL A 26 -13.11 -12.66 4.28
C VAL A 26 -14.57 -12.87 3.90
N LEU A 27 -14.81 -13.13 2.62
CA LEU A 27 -16.13 -13.24 2.01
C LEU A 27 -16.48 -14.69 1.70
N ASP A 28 -17.65 -15.14 2.14
CA ASP A 28 -18.21 -16.44 1.75
C ASP A 28 -18.91 -16.31 0.38
N ARG A 29 -18.32 -16.91 -0.65
CA ARG A 29 -18.80 -16.86 -2.03
C ARG A 29 -19.39 -18.21 -2.47
N ARG A 30 -20.41 -18.69 -1.81
CA ARG A 30 -21.07 -19.97 -2.15
C ARG A 30 -21.60 -19.97 -3.60
N PRO A 31 -21.38 -21.06 -4.36
CA PRO A 31 -20.67 -22.30 -4.00
C PRO A 31 -19.16 -22.28 -4.23
N ILE A 32 -18.56 -21.13 -4.55
CA ILE A 32 -17.19 -20.99 -5.04
C ILE A 32 -16.14 -21.15 -3.92
N GLY A 33 -16.54 -20.99 -2.66
CA GLY A 33 -15.66 -21.03 -1.49
C GLY A 33 -15.44 -19.64 -0.90
N ARG A 34 -14.32 -19.45 -0.18
CA ARG A 34 -13.96 -18.20 0.47
C ARG A 34 -13.03 -17.36 -0.39
N GLU A 35 -13.29 -16.07 -0.42
CA GLU A 35 -12.49 -15.05 -1.10
C GLU A 35 -12.06 -14.01 -0.08
N ILE A 36 -10.83 -13.52 -0.18
CA ILE A 36 -10.38 -12.37 0.60
C ILE A 36 -10.34 -11.11 -0.27
N HIS A 37 -10.65 -9.98 0.35
CA HIS A 37 -10.18 -8.67 -0.08
C HIS A 37 -8.96 -8.34 0.76
N ALA A 38 -7.88 -7.88 0.13
CA ALA A 38 -6.61 -7.68 0.80
C ALA A 38 -5.82 -6.50 0.21
N LEU A 39 -4.85 -6.04 0.97
CA LEU A 39 -3.79 -5.13 0.52
C LEU A 39 -2.55 -5.98 0.25
N SER A 40 -2.01 -5.94 -0.97
CA SER A 40 -0.79 -6.67 -1.31
C SER A 40 0.45 -5.93 -0.83
N GLU A 41 1.51 -6.67 -0.56
CA GLU A 41 2.80 -6.13 -0.13
C GLU A 41 3.94 -6.75 -0.96
N PRO A 42 4.92 -5.95 -1.42
CA PRO A 42 5.22 -4.59 -0.99
C PRO A 42 4.48 -3.45 -1.74
N SER A 43 3.77 -3.72 -2.85
CA SER A 43 3.34 -2.64 -3.77
C SER A 43 2.00 -1.98 -3.41
N LEU A 44 1.32 -2.42 -2.35
CA LEU A 44 0.09 -1.81 -1.82
C LEU A 44 -1.04 -1.72 -2.86
N TYR A 45 -1.24 -2.77 -3.65
CA TYR A 45 -2.41 -2.92 -4.51
C TYR A 45 -3.59 -3.47 -3.72
N LEU A 46 -4.80 -3.00 -4.03
CA LEU A 46 -6.01 -3.69 -3.62
C LEU A 46 -6.17 -4.94 -4.47
N VAL A 47 -6.34 -6.08 -3.81
CA VAL A 47 -6.41 -7.38 -4.46
C VAL A 47 -7.52 -8.23 -3.87
N ARG A 48 -7.95 -9.21 -4.66
CA ARG A 48 -8.76 -10.34 -4.20
C ARG A 48 -8.06 -11.64 -4.54
N ALA A 49 -8.26 -12.64 -3.68
CA ALA A 49 -7.78 -13.99 -3.90
C ALA A 49 -8.71 -15.01 -3.27
N ARG A 50 -8.69 -16.23 -3.77
CA ARG A 50 -9.39 -17.36 -3.13
C ARG A 50 -8.51 -17.94 -2.03
N LEU A 51 -9.14 -18.36 -0.95
CA LEU A 51 -8.47 -19.13 0.10
C LEU A 51 -8.59 -20.61 -0.18
N ASN A 52 -7.57 -21.37 0.24
CA ASN A 52 -7.67 -22.80 0.36
C ASN A 52 -8.83 -23.18 1.29
N SER A 53 -9.57 -24.26 0.96
CA SER A 53 -10.78 -24.68 1.71
C SER A 53 -10.53 -24.93 3.18
N ASP A 54 -9.36 -25.47 3.52
CA ASP A 54 -9.02 -25.89 4.88
C ASP A 54 -8.31 -24.80 5.69
N PHE A 55 -7.99 -23.67 5.06
CA PHE A 55 -7.31 -22.55 5.69
C PHE A 55 -8.30 -21.51 6.21
N SER A 56 -8.06 -20.98 7.39
CA SER A 56 -8.89 -19.93 8.01
C SER A 56 -8.04 -18.72 8.36
N CYS A 57 -8.56 -17.55 8.07
CA CYS A 57 -7.95 -16.26 8.44
C CYS A 57 -9.03 -15.23 8.75
N GLU A 58 -8.63 -14.11 9.31
CA GLU A 58 -9.50 -12.98 9.64
C GLU A 58 -8.90 -11.65 9.16
N ALA A 59 -9.68 -10.58 9.23
CA ALA A 59 -9.20 -9.24 8.89
C ALA A 59 -8.02 -8.84 9.79
N GLY A 60 -6.98 -8.28 9.19
CA GLY A 60 -5.72 -7.93 9.85
C GLY A 60 -4.62 -8.98 9.68
N ASP A 61 -4.95 -10.23 9.36
CA ASP A 61 -3.94 -11.26 9.14
C ASP A 61 -2.98 -10.90 8.00
N HIS A 62 -1.71 -11.21 8.22
CA HIS A 62 -0.64 -11.01 7.25
C HIS A 62 -0.19 -12.37 6.70
N LEU A 63 -0.54 -12.66 5.45
CA LEU A 63 -0.39 -13.98 4.84
C LEU A 63 0.73 -13.98 3.80
N ASP A 64 1.58 -15.00 3.89
CA ASP A 64 2.63 -15.28 2.91
C ASP A 64 2.03 -15.96 1.67
N MET A 65 2.33 -15.44 0.50
CA MET A 65 1.89 -15.99 -0.78
C MET A 65 2.50 -17.38 -1.09
N GLU A 66 3.70 -17.64 -0.59
CA GLU A 66 4.38 -18.94 -0.78
C GLU A 66 3.78 -20.04 0.10
N SER A 67 2.94 -19.71 1.09
CA SER A 67 2.29 -20.70 1.97
C SER A 67 1.36 -21.68 1.25
N GLY A 68 0.92 -21.34 0.02
CA GLY A 68 -0.08 -22.10 -0.75
C GLY A 68 -1.52 -21.96 -0.23
N ASN A 69 -1.75 -21.15 0.80
CA ASN A 69 -3.08 -20.92 1.39
C ASN A 69 -3.89 -19.87 0.63
N VAL A 70 -3.20 -19.00 -0.09
CA VAL A 70 -3.78 -17.91 -0.90
C VAL A 70 -3.58 -18.23 -2.37
N GLY A 71 -4.65 -18.24 -3.13
CA GLY A 71 -4.61 -18.41 -4.58
C GLY A 71 -4.06 -17.19 -5.33
N PRO A 72 -4.05 -17.26 -6.67
CA PRO A 72 -3.56 -16.16 -7.50
C PRO A 72 -4.26 -14.84 -7.20
N LEU A 73 -3.48 -13.77 -7.12
CA LEU A 73 -3.99 -12.43 -6.89
C LEU A 73 -4.66 -11.86 -8.15
N SER A 74 -5.75 -11.14 -7.95
CA SER A 74 -6.39 -10.33 -8.98
C SER A 74 -6.60 -8.92 -8.43
N GLN A 75 -6.28 -7.90 -9.24
CA GLN A 75 -6.51 -6.52 -8.82
C GLN A 75 -8.00 -6.25 -8.55
N LEU A 76 -8.26 -5.47 -7.51
CA LEU A 76 -9.55 -5.02 -7.08
C LEU A 76 -9.60 -3.49 -7.11
N ARG A 77 -10.68 -2.91 -7.61
CA ARG A 77 -10.86 -1.45 -7.57
C ARG A 77 -11.42 -1.06 -6.20
N PHE A 78 -11.09 0.12 -5.73
CA PHE A 78 -11.58 0.64 -4.45
C PHE A 78 -13.12 0.53 -4.32
N ARG A 79 -13.86 0.89 -5.36
CA ARG A 79 -15.33 0.81 -5.37
C ARG A 79 -15.92 -0.61 -5.27
N ASP A 80 -15.09 -1.62 -5.51
CA ASP A 80 -15.49 -3.02 -5.48
C ASP A 80 -15.14 -3.69 -4.13
N LEU A 81 -14.55 -2.94 -3.19
CA LEU A 81 -14.32 -3.39 -1.81
C LEU A 81 -15.66 -3.63 -1.10
N SER A 82 -15.68 -4.64 -0.21
CA SER A 82 -16.74 -4.76 0.78
C SER A 82 -16.73 -3.58 1.76
N GLY A 83 -17.88 -3.33 2.41
CA GLY A 83 -17.96 -2.29 3.44
C GLY A 83 -17.00 -2.52 4.60
N ASP A 84 -16.84 -3.79 5.01
CA ASP A 84 -15.94 -4.17 6.10
C ASP A 84 -14.48 -3.98 5.68
N ALA A 85 -14.09 -4.42 4.48
CA ALA A 85 -12.74 -4.17 3.95
C ALA A 85 -12.41 -2.68 3.89
N ASN A 86 -13.35 -1.85 3.44
CA ASN A 86 -13.16 -0.41 3.37
C ASN A 86 -12.98 0.23 4.76
N SER A 87 -13.70 -0.26 5.77
CA SER A 87 -13.62 0.26 7.14
C SER A 87 -12.25 0.05 7.80
N VAL A 88 -11.54 -1.02 7.44
CA VAL A 88 -10.22 -1.37 8.01
C VAL A 88 -9.04 -0.95 7.13
N LEU A 89 -9.28 -0.49 5.90
CA LEU A 89 -8.25 -0.20 4.91
C LEU A 89 -7.22 0.82 5.40
N GLN A 90 -7.67 1.90 6.06
CA GLN A 90 -6.79 2.92 6.61
C GLN A 90 -5.79 2.32 7.62
N HIS A 91 -6.28 1.49 8.53
CA HIS A 91 -5.43 0.83 9.53
C HIS A 91 -4.47 -0.18 8.88
N ALA A 92 -4.96 -1.00 7.95
CA ALA A 92 -4.12 -1.93 7.20
C ALA A 92 -2.99 -1.21 6.45
N MET A 93 -3.28 -0.06 5.84
CA MET A 93 -2.28 0.78 5.18
C MET A 93 -1.22 1.28 6.15
N GLN A 94 -1.62 1.75 7.34
CA GLN A 94 -0.68 2.18 8.39
C GLN A 94 0.27 1.04 8.80
N GLU A 95 -0.27 -0.17 9.00
CA GLU A 95 0.53 -1.34 9.37
C GLU A 95 1.54 -1.73 8.28
N SER A 96 1.11 -1.70 7.01
CA SER A 96 2.01 -1.98 5.89
C SER A 96 3.11 -0.94 5.73
N ILE A 97 2.82 0.36 5.98
CA ILE A 97 3.83 1.43 6.00
C ILE A 97 4.85 1.20 7.13
N ARG A 98 4.39 0.80 8.32
CA ARG A 98 5.28 0.51 9.47
C ARG A 98 6.16 -0.71 9.22
N LEU A 99 5.65 -1.70 8.51
CA LEU A 99 6.39 -2.92 8.19
C LEU A 99 7.51 -2.67 7.17
N ASN A 100 7.28 -1.78 6.20
CA ASN A 100 8.25 -1.40 5.17
C ASN A 100 8.46 0.12 5.13
N PRO A 101 9.17 0.72 6.10
CA PRO A 101 9.25 2.17 6.26
C PRO A 101 10.17 2.88 5.27
N ASP A 102 11.14 2.18 4.65
CA ASP A 102 12.22 2.80 3.89
C ASP A 102 11.77 3.68 2.71
N PRO A 103 10.83 3.27 1.83
CA PRO A 103 10.35 4.12 0.75
C PRO A 103 9.75 5.43 1.27
N HIS A 104 9.02 5.33 2.38
CA HIS A 104 8.30 6.43 3.02
C HIS A 104 9.24 7.41 3.72
N LEU A 105 10.21 6.89 4.47
CA LEU A 105 11.28 7.70 5.06
C LEU A 105 12.08 8.41 3.95
N GLY A 106 12.36 7.70 2.85
CA GLY A 106 12.99 8.27 1.67
C GLY A 106 12.24 9.47 1.09
N PHE A 107 10.91 9.44 1.10
CA PHE A 107 10.09 10.59 0.70
C PHE A 107 10.35 11.78 1.62
N PHE A 108 10.26 11.62 2.94
CA PHE A 108 10.49 12.72 3.88
C PHE A 108 11.89 13.31 3.75
N ASN A 109 12.91 12.48 3.60
CA ASN A 109 14.30 12.91 3.51
C ASN A 109 14.66 13.58 2.18
N ARG A 110 14.02 13.19 1.06
CA ARG A 110 14.36 13.65 -0.28
C ARG A 110 13.32 14.56 -0.94
N ALA A 111 12.16 14.75 -0.30
CA ALA A 111 11.10 15.60 -0.86
C ALA A 111 11.61 17.00 -1.18
N ASN A 112 11.30 17.46 -2.39
CA ASN A 112 11.67 18.77 -2.92
C ASN A 112 10.46 19.44 -3.59
N ASN A 113 10.66 20.61 -4.18
CA ASN A 113 9.66 21.26 -4.98
C ASN A 113 9.33 20.42 -6.23
N ILE A 114 8.05 20.16 -6.44
CA ILE A 114 7.52 19.52 -7.66
C ILE A 114 7.13 20.57 -8.72
N SER A 115 7.00 21.84 -8.32
CA SER A 115 6.86 22.98 -9.19
C SER A 115 7.40 24.25 -8.51
N LEU A 116 7.38 25.38 -9.21
CA LEU A 116 7.84 26.66 -8.65
C LEU A 116 7.11 27.08 -7.37
N LYS A 117 5.88 26.60 -7.15
CA LYS A 117 5.02 27.01 -6.04
C LYS A 117 4.62 25.87 -5.11
N VAL A 118 4.90 24.62 -5.46
CA VAL A 118 4.40 23.43 -4.75
C VAL A 118 5.57 22.56 -4.33
N HIS A 119 5.70 22.32 -3.03
CA HIS A 119 6.61 21.33 -2.46
C HIS A 119 5.92 19.98 -2.32
N ALA A 120 6.66 18.87 -2.47
CA ALA A 120 6.10 17.51 -2.39
C ALA A 120 5.37 17.24 -1.06
N PHE A 121 5.75 17.85 0.04
CA PHE A 121 5.02 17.72 1.30
C PHE A 121 3.56 18.20 1.22
N GLN A 122 3.24 19.11 0.30
CA GLN A 122 1.86 19.57 0.09
C GLN A 122 0.95 18.51 -0.57
N LEU A 123 1.49 17.37 -0.98
CA LEU A 123 0.71 16.22 -1.42
C LEU A 123 0.06 15.48 -0.23
N LEU A 124 0.57 15.70 0.98
CA LEU A 124 0.01 15.10 2.18
C LEU A 124 -1.22 15.89 2.65
N PRO A 125 -2.26 15.20 3.13
CA PRO A 125 -3.49 15.83 3.60
C PRO A 125 -3.22 16.91 4.66
N GLY A 126 -3.86 18.06 4.54
CA GLY A 126 -3.75 19.16 5.50
C GLY A 126 -2.43 19.93 5.49
N VAL A 127 -1.46 19.55 4.63
CA VAL A 127 -0.15 20.23 4.56
C VAL A 127 -0.18 21.36 3.55
N GLY A 128 -0.30 22.60 4.04
CA GLY A 128 -0.24 23.80 3.23
C GLY A 128 1.21 24.26 2.95
N SER A 129 1.35 25.30 2.14
CA SER A 129 2.66 25.83 1.73
C SER A 129 3.50 26.36 2.90
N SER A 130 2.87 26.92 3.93
CA SER A 130 3.55 27.38 5.15
C SER A 130 4.11 26.22 5.95
N THR A 131 3.29 25.18 6.16
CA THR A 131 3.67 23.95 6.87
C THR A 131 4.80 23.25 6.14
N ALA A 132 4.69 23.08 4.82
CA ALA A 132 5.73 22.47 4.00
C ALA A 132 7.08 23.19 4.13
N ARG A 133 7.08 24.52 4.10
CA ARG A 133 8.30 25.31 4.30
C ARG A 133 8.90 25.14 5.70
N SER A 134 8.05 25.06 6.73
CA SER A 134 8.49 24.80 8.09
C SER A 134 9.16 23.42 8.19
N TRP A 135 8.55 22.39 7.61
CA TRP A 135 9.07 21.03 7.61
C TRP A 135 10.44 20.91 6.91
N VAL A 136 10.62 21.62 5.78
CA VAL A 136 11.92 21.70 5.09
C VAL A 136 13.00 22.29 6.01
N LYS A 137 12.67 23.34 6.78
CA LYS A 137 13.60 23.95 7.73
C LYS A 137 13.96 23.00 8.87
N ILE A 138 12.96 22.28 9.42
CA ILE A 138 13.15 21.31 10.50
C ILE A 138 14.01 20.15 10.01
N ARG A 139 13.79 19.63 8.79
CA ARG A 139 14.58 18.58 8.19
C ARG A 139 16.07 18.93 8.08
N GLY A 140 16.35 20.17 7.73
CA GLY A 140 17.72 20.65 7.52
C GLY A 140 18.45 19.84 6.43
N GLN A 141 19.75 19.62 6.63
CA GLN A 141 20.61 18.86 5.70
C GLN A 141 20.76 17.38 6.09
N ASN A 142 20.54 17.05 7.36
CA ASN A 142 20.82 15.71 7.89
C ASN A 142 19.66 14.72 7.63
N GLY A 143 18.43 15.23 7.45
CA GLY A 143 17.24 14.38 7.37
C GLY A 143 16.91 13.72 8.71
N TRP A 144 16.17 12.62 8.65
CA TRP A 144 15.70 11.83 9.79
C TRP A 144 16.10 10.37 9.63
N VAL A 145 16.22 9.66 10.75
CA VAL A 145 16.65 8.25 10.77
C VAL A 145 15.51 7.26 10.64
N ASP A 146 14.30 7.64 11.08
CA ASP A 146 13.09 6.82 10.98
C ASP A 146 11.81 7.66 10.97
N LEU A 147 10.66 7.03 10.72
CA LEU A 147 9.36 7.72 10.67
C LEU A 147 8.89 8.20 12.04
N ALA A 148 9.33 7.58 13.13
CA ALA A 148 9.00 8.02 14.48
C ALA A 148 9.68 9.37 14.79
N GLU A 149 10.95 9.52 14.43
CA GLU A 149 11.64 10.79 14.54
C GLU A 149 10.97 11.88 13.67
N VAL A 150 10.56 11.53 12.44
CA VAL A 150 9.82 12.47 11.58
C VAL A 150 8.55 12.94 12.30
N SER A 151 7.76 12.02 12.85
CA SER A 151 6.53 12.36 13.57
C SER A 151 6.79 13.26 14.78
N GLU A 152 7.79 12.91 15.60
CA GLU A 152 8.18 13.72 16.76
C GLU A 152 8.61 15.13 16.39
N LYS A 153 9.50 15.27 15.41
CA LYS A 153 10.03 16.58 14.99
C LYS A 153 9.01 17.46 14.29
N LEU A 154 8.09 16.87 13.54
CA LEU A 154 7.04 17.61 12.83
C LEU A 154 5.78 17.82 13.66
N GLY A 155 5.64 17.11 14.78
CA GLY A 155 4.47 17.20 15.68
C GLY A 155 3.18 16.66 15.08
N VAL A 156 3.29 15.68 14.15
CA VAL A 156 2.15 15.02 13.49
C VAL A 156 2.45 13.53 13.26
N GLU A 157 1.42 12.71 13.22
CA GLU A 157 1.58 11.29 12.89
C GLU A 157 1.74 11.10 11.37
N VAL A 158 2.98 11.03 10.90
CA VAL A 158 3.27 10.99 9.46
C VAL A 158 2.80 9.71 8.78
N VAL A 159 2.71 8.60 9.51
CA VAL A 159 2.14 7.34 8.99
C VAL A 159 0.65 7.51 8.68
N ASP A 160 -0.08 8.26 9.53
CA ASP A 160 -1.49 8.52 9.32
C ASP A 160 -1.70 9.39 8.06
N LEU A 161 -0.88 10.44 7.89
CA LEU A 161 -0.94 11.30 6.71
C LEU A 161 -0.63 10.53 5.41
N LEU A 162 0.37 9.66 5.44
CA LEU A 162 0.71 8.80 4.30
C LEU A 162 -0.42 7.82 3.98
N ALA A 163 -0.95 7.15 5.01
CA ALA A 163 -2.03 6.19 4.82
C ALA A 163 -3.29 6.86 4.26
N GLU A 164 -3.66 8.03 4.78
CA GLU A 164 -4.78 8.82 4.25
C GLU A 164 -4.54 9.20 2.78
N ARG A 165 -3.34 9.66 2.43
CA ARG A 165 -2.97 9.98 1.06
C ARG A 165 -3.09 8.77 0.15
N TYR A 166 -2.54 7.63 0.54
CA TYR A 166 -2.56 6.40 -0.28
C TYR A 166 -3.97 5.85 -0.45
N VAL A 167 -4.79 5.87 0.60
CA VAL A 167 -6.22 5.49 0.49
C VAL A 167 -6.95 6.42 -0.47
N GLY A 168 -6.67 7.73 -0.43
CA GLY A 168 -7.20 8.70 -1.38
C GLY A 168 -6.82 8.38 -2.83
N GLU A 169 -5.56 8.03 -3.10
CA GLU A 169 -5.08 7.64 -4.43
C GLU A 169 -5.71 6.32 -4.94
N LEU A 170 -5.97 5.37 -4.03
CA LEU A 170 -6.70 4.14 -4.38
C LEU A 170 -8.17 4.42 -4.71
N ALA A 171 -8.77 5.40 -4.04
CA ALA A 171 -10.17 5.80 -4.26
C ALA A 171 -10.34 6.63 -5.53
N ASP A 172 -9.38 7.50 -5.84
CA ASP A 172 -9.34 8.34 -7.04
C ASP A 172 -8.06 8.12 -7.85
N PRO A 173 -8.05 7.16 -8.80
CA PRO A 173 -6.88 6.88 -9.64
C PRO A 173 -6.48 8.04 -10.58
N ALA A 174 -7.29 9.08 -10.69
CA ALA A 174 -6.96 10.27 -11.47
C ALA A 174 -6.13 11.30 -10.66
N GLU A 175 -5.95 11.08 -9.36
CA GLU A 175 -5.17 11.97 -8.51
C GLU A 175 -3.68 11.91 -8.87
N VAL A 176 -3.14 13.04 -9.30
CA VAL A 176 -1.73 13.17 -9.71
C VAL A 176 -1.04 14.30 -8.97
N PRO A 177 0.25 14.14 -8.62
CA PRO A 177 1.07 12.93 -8.78
C PRO A 177 0.67 11.82 -7.80
N CYS A 178 0.73 10.56 -8.24
CA CYS A 178 0.45 9.39 -7.42
C CYS A 178 1.69 9.02 -6.60
N LEU A 179 1.64 9.16 -5.28
CA LEU A 179 2.76 8.83 -4.40
C LEU A 179 2.99 7.31 -4.31
N LEU A 180 1.94 6.50 -4.39
CA LEU A 180 2.08 5.04 -4.45
C LEU A 180 2.97 4.62 -5.62
N ASP A 181 2.74 5.18 -6.80
CA ASP A 181 3.53 4.84 -7.99
C ASP A 181 4.96 5.38 -7.88
N LEU A 182 5.15 6.55 -7.26
CA LEU A 182 6.46 7.19 -7.14
C LEU A 182 7.34 6.59 -6.04
N LEU A 183 6.76 6.05 -4.98
CA LEU A 183 7.51 5.62 -3.79
C LEU A 183 7.53 4.10 -3.61
N VAL A 184 6.43 3.44 -3.93
CA VAL A 184 6.18 2.05 -3.54
C VAL A 184 6.25 1.09 -4.74
N ARG A 185 5.74 1.53 -5.90
CA ARG A 185 5.62 0.72 -7.12
C ARG A 185 6.74 0.97 -8.15
N VAL A 186 7.85 1.57 -7.72
CA VAL A 186 8.95 2.05 -8.60
C VAL A 186 9.74 0.92 -9.26
N SER A 187 9.56 -0.32 -8.85
CA SER A 187 10.36 -1.45 -9.29
C SER A 187 9.48 -2.63 -9.66
N ALA A 188 8.76 -2.50 -10.72
CA ALA A 188 8.21 -3.66 -11.42
C ALA A 188 8.87 -3.80 -12.78
#